data_a64cc7b0b22bc8754631768f252448fe
#
_entry.id   a64cc7b0b22bc8754631768f252448fe
#
_cell.length_a   1.000
_cell.length_b   1.000
_cell.length_c   1.000
_cell.angle_alpha   90.00
_cell.angle_beta   90.00
_cell.angle_gamma   90.00
#
_symmetry.space_group_name_H-M   'P 1'
#
loop_
_entity.id
_entity.type
_entity.pdbx_description
1 polymer ?
#
loop_
_entity_poly.entity_id
_entity_poly.type
_entity_poly.pdbx_seq_one_letter_code
_entity_poly.pdbx_strand_id
1 'polypeptide(L)'
;MKRTHFPYSDRSWLLLPILIISIISLTFLLSLTFTQNKSSSFEPEFSFQEPRFSFSERDYGRLPRLPRFAYSISGTKGDGPRVKRLLQAIYHPRNYYLVHLDLDASDSERFDLAKYVKAEGVIKEFGNVMVIGKADLVTYKGPTMVAATLHAVAILLKEAKDWDWFVNLSADDYPLMTQDDIVHIFSYLPRDLNFLEHTSSIGWKEYQRARPIIIDPGLYHSKKSGVFWAKEKRSLPASFKLFMGSEWVVLTKSFLDFCVWGWDNLPRTLLMYYTNFISSPEGYFHTVICNHKDYQNTTVNHDLHYIRWDNPPKQHPMTLTLEHFDDMVRSGAPFARKFAKDDDSALNKIDKELLRRSNGRFTPGGWCVGGSNSGKDPCVVYGNPNAVKPTVSSKRLEKLLVQLLDSGNFRSKQCK
;
A
#
# COMPACT_ATOMS: atom_id res chain seq x y z
N MET A 1 -84.78 -14.96 -45.84
CA MET A 1 -84.15 -13.72 -45.41
C MET A 1 -82.63 -13.89 -45.48
N LYS A 2 -81.98 -13.36 -46.50
CA LYS A 2 -80.53 -13.41 -46.74
C LYS A 2 -79.91 -12.12 -46.16
N ARG A 3 -79.00 -12.22 -45.13
CA ARG A 3 -78.21 -11.11 -44.69
C ARG A 3 -76.93 -11.05 -45.53
N THR A 4 -76.68 -9.96 -46.21
CA THR A 4 -75.50 -9.65 -46.95
C THR A 4 -74.44 -9.09 -46.01
N HIS A 5 -73.29 -9.77 -45.91
CA HIS A 5 -72.10 -9.25 -45.27
C HIS A 5 -71.30 -8.35 -46.20
N PHE A 6 -71.00 -7.12 -45.80
CA PHE A 6 -70.01 -6.25 -46.40
C PHE A 6 -68.63 -6.60 -45.87
N PRO A 7 -67.59 -6.70 -46.74
CA PRO A 7 -66.23 -6.90 -46.27
C PRO A 7 -65.62 -5.59 -45.76
N TYR A 8 -65.11 -5.60 -44.57
CA TYR A 8 -64.33 -4.52 -43.96
C TYR A 8 -62.95 -4.52 -44.63
N SER A 9 -62.61 -3.45 -45.34
CA SER A 9 -61.33 -3.26 -46.01
C SER A 9 -60.25 -2.92 -44.96
N ASP A 10 -59.37 -3.84 -44.73
CA ASP A 10 -58.26 -3.74 -43.78
C ASP A 10 -57.12 -2.87 -44.36
N ARG A 11 -57.13 -1.56 -44.05
CA ARG A 11 -56.09 -0.59 -44.47
C ARG A 11 -54.80 -0.69 -43.61
N SER A 12 -54.71 -1.64 -42.72
CA SER A 12 -53.57 -1.80 -41.80
C SER A 12 -52.29 -2.26 -42.49
N TRP A 13 -52.37 -2.92 -43.65
CA TRP A 13 -51.23 -3.46 -44.38
C TRP A 13 -50.36 -2.39 -45.08
N LEU A 14 -50.89 -1.19 -45.32
CA LEU A 14 -50.13 -0.09 -45.97
C LEU A 14 -49.29 0.70 -44.95
N LEU A 15 -49.60 0.63 -43.65
CA LEU A 15 -48.85 1.37 -42.62
C LEU A 15 -47.64 0.60 -42.09
N LEU A 16 -47.65 -0.74 -42.23
CA LEU A 16 -46.55 -1.59 -41.72
C LEU A 16 -45.21 -1.32 -42.45
N PRO A 17 -45.14 -1.23 -43.80
CA PRO A 17 -43.87 -0.94 -44.46
C PRO A 17 -43.36 0.48 -44.18
N ILE A 18 -44.25 1.46 -43.99
CA ILE A 18 -43.84 2.84 -43.61
C ILE A 18 -43.23 2.88 -42.22
N LEU A 19 -43.78 2.12 -41.27
CA LEU A 19 -43.27 2.04 -39.92
C LEU A 19 -41.89 1.33 -39.86
N ILE A 20 -41.72 0.28 -40.67
CA ILE A 20 -40.44 -0.44 -40.78
C ILE A 20 -39.35 0.45 -41.40
N ILE A 21 -39.70 1.21 -42.45
CA ILE A 21 -38.75 2.16 -43.09
C ILE A 21 -38.38 3.28 -42.12
N SER A 22 -39.33 3.80 -41.33
CA SER A 22 -39.06 4.80 -40.31
C SER A 22 -38.12 4.30 -39.23
N ILE A 23 -38.31 3.07 -38.76
CA ILE A 23 -37.44 2.45 -37.73
C ILE A 23 -36.03 2.23 -38.29
N ILE A 24 -35.90 1.73 -39.52
CA ILE A 24 -34.60 1.52 -40.17
C ILE A 24 -33.89 2.87 -40.40
N SER A 25 -34.61 3.91 -40.85
CA SER A 25 -34.04 5.26 -41.01
C SER A 25 -33.57 5.83 -39.67
N LEU A 26 -34.34 5.64 -38.59
CA LEU A 26 -34.00 6.12 -37.24
C LEU A 26 -32.78 5.39 -36.68
N THR A 27 -32.69 4.08 -36.88
CA THR A 27 -31.51 3.29 -36.44
C THR A 27 -30.27 3.65 -37.25
N PHE A 28 -30.42 3.92 -38.58
CA PHE A 28 -29.33 4.38 -39.41
C PHE A 28 -28.86 5.79 -39.05
N LEU A 29 -29.76 6.72 -38.75
CA LEU A 29 -29.42 8.06 -38.26
C LEU A 29 -28.74 7.99 -36.87
N LEU A 30 -29.22 7.15 -35.96
CA LEU A 30 -28.57 6.91 -34.66
C LEU A 30 -27.19 6.28 -34.83
N SER A 31 -26.99 5.36 -35.77
CA SER A 31 -25.66 4.80 -36.04
C SER A 31 -24.70 5.83 -36.66
N LEU A 32 -25.17 6.75 -37.51
CA LEU A 32 -24.35 7.85 -38.04
C LEU A 32 -23.97 8.88 -36.99
N THR A 33 -24.86 9.17 -36.02
CA THR A 33 -24.51 10.05 -34.89
C THR A 33 -23.54 9.39 -33.89
N PHE A 34 -23.60 8.05 -33.76
CA PHE A 34 -22.60 7.30 -32.97
C PHE A 34 -21.26 7.19 -33.70
N THR A 35 -21.21 7.19 -35.02
CA THR A 35 -19.95 7.14 -35.79
C THR A 35 -19.32 8.53 -35.96
N GLN A 36 -20.08 9.64 -35.87
CA GLN A 36 -19.52 10.99 -35.87
C GLN A 36 -19.06 11.49 -34.49
N ASN A 37 -19.53 10.91 -33.42
CA ASN A 37 -18.85 10.99 -32.11
C ASN A 37 -17.69 9.96 -32.07
N LYS A 38 -16.75 10.05 -33.00
CA LYS A 38 -15.36 9.78 -32.60
C LYS A 38 -15.09 10.75 -31.49
N SER A 39 -15.32 10.30 -30.25
CA SER A 39 -14.68 10.84 -29.09
C SER A 39 -13.23 11.09 -29.51
N SER A 40 -12.81 12.35 -29.54
CA SER A 40 -11.47 12.66 -29.18
C SER A 40 -11.31 11.91 -27.85
N SER A 41 -10.72 10.71 -27.91
CA SER A 41 -10.10 10.10 -26.77
C SER A 41 -9.14 11.19 -26.29
N PHE A 42 -9.55 11.87 -25.24
CA PHE A 42 -8.63 12.49 -24.34
C PHE A 42 -7.87 11.28 -23.75
N GLU A 43 -6.95 10.71 -24.53
CA GLU A 43 -5.77 10.12 -23.96
C GLU A 43 -5.09 11.32 -23.27
N PRO A 44 -5.03 11.36 -21.95
CA PRO A 44 -4.06 12.23 -21.34
C PRO A 44 -2.74 11.69 -21.90
N GLU A 45 -2.14 12.45 -22.81
CA GLU A 45 -0.75 12.31 -23.16
C GLU A 45 0.00 12.54 -21.87
N PHE A 46 0.15 11.48 -21.06
CA PHE A 46 1.13 11.40 -20.02
C PHE A 46 2.46 11.46 -20.76
N SER A 47 2.88 12.67 -21.09
CA SER A 47 4.27 12.92 -21.40
C SER A 47 5.03 12.57 -20.12
N PHE A 48 5.53 11.35 -20.08
CA PHE A 48 6.45 10.90 -19.06
C PHE A 48 7.71 11.74 -19.21
N GLN A 49 7.72 12.90 -18.51
CA GLN A 49 8.95 13.64 -18.33
C GLN A 49 9.87 12.74 -17.54
N GLU A 50 11.02 12.42 -18.12
CA GLU A 50 12.07 11.71 -17.40
C GLU A 50 12.25 12.37 -16.03
N PRO A 51 12.19 11.60 -14.94
CA PRO A 51 12.54 12.15 -13.64
C PRO A 51 14.03 12.53 -13.68
N ARG A 52 14.33 13.74 -14.11
CA ARG A 52 15.65 14.34 -13.92
C ARG A 52 15.73 14.74 -12.46
N PHE A 53 16.12 13.79 -11.61
CA PHE A 53 16.53 14.06 -10.26
C PHE A 53 17.86 14.81 -10.29
N SER A 54 17.80 16.09 -10.53
CA SER A 54 18.81 16.99 -10.00
C SER A 54 18.14 17.70 -8.82
N PHE A 55 18.63 17.48 -7.61
CA PHE A 55 18.45 18.40 -6.50
C PHE A 55 19.19 19.72 -6.87
N SER A 56 18.81 20.31 -8.00
CA SER A 56 19.41 21.54 -8.44
C SER A 56 18.80 22.66 -7.65
N GLU A 57 19.65 23.51 -7.10
CA GLU A 57 19.35 24.74 -6.35
C GLU A 57 18.43 25.74 -7.09
N ARG A 58 17.83 25.39 -8.23
CA ARG A 58 17.14 26.33 -9.12
C ARG A 58 15.62 26.42 -8.96
N ASP A 59 15.01 25.65 -8.05
CA ASP A 59 13.56 25.72 -7.80
C ASP A 59 13.20 26.44 -6.49
N TYR A 60 13.92 27.48 -6.16
CA TYR A 60 13.69 28.33 -4.95
C TYR A 60 12.40 29.17 -4.99
N GLY A 61 11.53 28.99 -5.99
CA GLY A 61 10.31 29.80 -6.15
C GLY A 61 9.06 29.29 -5.41
N ARG A 62 8.94 28.00 -5.13
CA ARG A 62 7.85 27.40 -4.35
C ARG A 62 8.38 26.25 -3.50
N LEU A 63 8.18 26.33 -2.18
CA LEU A 63 8.43 25.18 -1.30
C LEU A 63 7.63 23.99 -1.80
N PRO A 64 8.26 22.80 -1.96
CA PRO A 64 7.55 21.62 -2.43
C PRO A 64 6.41 21.26 -1.46
N ARG A 65 5.27 20.84 -2.01
CA ARG A 65 4.13 20.39 -1.19
C ARG A 65 4.58 19.18 -0.34
N LEU A 66 4.47 19.31 0.96
CA LEU A 66 4.77 18.20 1.86
C LEU A 66 3.79 17.04 1.65
N PRO A 67 4.27 15.79 1.52
CA PRO A 67 3.43 14.62 1.40
C PRO A 67 2.73 14.28 2.71
N ARG A 68 1.73 13.40 2.59
CA ARG A 68 1.11 12.69 3.70
C ARG A 68 1.22 11.19 3.47
N PHE A 69 1.55 10.47 4.51
CA PHE A 69 1.58 9.02 4.50
C PHE A 69 0.37 8.44 5.23
N ALA A 70 -0.12 7.32 4.73
CA ALA A 70 -1.13 6.49 5.39
C ALA A 70 -0.47 5.17 5.79
N TYR A 71 -0.29 4.96 7.09
CA TYR A 71 0.35 3.77 7.65
C TYR A 71 -0.68 2.74 8.06
N SER A 72 -0.47 1.48 7.68
CA SER A 72 -1.13 0.32 8.26
C SER A 72 -0.13 -0.41 9.16
N ILE A 73 -0.40 -0.46 10.46
CA ILE A 73 0.47 -1.12 11.44
C ILE A 73 -0.26 -2.35 11.96
N SER A 74 0.28 -3.53 11.70
CA SER A 74 -0.32 -4.81 12.10
C SER A 74 0.48 -5.50 13.18
N GLY A 75 -0.23 -6.23 14.03
CA GLY A 75 0.34 -7.11 15.05
C GLY A 75 -0.59 -8.28 15.34
N THR A 76 -0.08 -9.24 16.08
CA THR A 76 -0.80 -10.42 16.51
C THR A 76 -0.73 -10.55 18.03
N LYS A 77 -1.06 -11.71 18.59
CA LYS A 77 -1.03 -11.99 20.02
C LYS A 77 0.31 -11.58 20.66
N GLY A 78 0.23 -10.77 21.71
CA GLY A 78 1.36 -10.27 22.47
C GLY A 78 2.10 -9.09 21.84
N ASP A 79 1.62 -8.55 20.69
CA ASP A 79 2.27 -7.45 19.99
C ASP A 79 1.74 -6.05 20.39
N GLY A 80 0.73 -5.97 21.25
CA GLY A 80 0.14 -4.69 21.66
C GLY A 80 1.17 -3.63 22.08
N PRO A 81 2.12 -3.93 22.99
CA PRO A 81 3.17 -2.99 23.40
C PRO A 81 4.10 -2.57 22.26
N ARG A 82 4.43 -3.49 21.33
CA ARG A 82 5.32 -3.22 20.19
C ARG A 82 4.63 -2.35 19.13
N VAL A 83 3.37 -2.64 18.82
CA VAL A 83 2.53 -1.80 17.94
C VAL A 83 2.44 -0.38 18.50
N LYS A 84 2.24 -0.24 19.81
CA LYS A 84 2.22 1.06 20.47
C LYS A 84 3.57 1.77 20.35
N ARG A 85 4.69 1.07 20.63
CA ARG A 85 6.06 1.61 20.50
C ARG A 85 6.36 2.06 19.06
N LEU A 86 6.00 1.24 18.07
CA LEU A 86 6.18 1.56 16.67
C LEU A 86 5.35 2.79 16.27
N LEU A 87 4.06 2.83 16.67
CA LEU A 87 3.21 3.99 16.43
C LEU A 87 3.85 5.28 16.99
N GLN A 88 4.36 5.25 18.24
CA GLN A 88 5.04 6.39 18.84
C GLN A 88 6.33 6.78 18.08
N ALA A 89 7.06 5.80 17.55
CA ALA A 89 8.30 6.01 16.83
C ALA A 89 8.09 6.66 15.44
N ILE A 90 6.98 6.34 14.76
CA ILE A 90 6.67 6.87 13.42
C ILE A 90 5.58 7.95 13.43
N TYR A 91 5.12 8.38 14.60
CA TYR A 91 4.03 9.34 14.68
C TYR A 91 4.43 10.73 14.15
N HIS A 92 3.54 11.28 13.32
CA HIS A 92 3.58 12.66 12.87
C HIS A 92 2.14 13.17 12.64
N PRO A 93 1.77 14.37 13.09
CA PRO A 93 0.39 14.87 13.02
C PRO A 93 -0.14 15.03 11.58
N ARG A 94 0.73 15.08 10.58
CA ARG A 94 0.28 15.14 9.17
C ARG A 94 -0.17 13.80 8.60
N ASN A 95 0.35 12.69 9.12
CA ASN A 95 0.13 11.35 8.58
C ASN A 95 -1.13 10.73 9.15
N TYR A 96 -1.61 9.68 8.51
CA TYR A 96 -2.72 8.85 8.99
C TYR A 96 -2.19 7.48 9.40
N TYR A 97 -2.80 6.92 10.44
CA TYR A 97 -2.41 5.62 10.99
C TYR A 97 -3.64 4.76 11.19
N LEU A 98 -3.57 3.53 10.71
CA LEU A 98 -4.54 2.50 10.99
C LEU A 98 -3.83 1.37 11.71
N VAL A 99 -4.20 1.12 12.96
CA VAL A 99 -3.59 0.06 13.78
C VAL A 99 -4.51 -1.14 13.90
N HIS A 100 -3.95 -2.33 13.81
CA HIS A 100 -4.67 -3.59 13.81
C HIS A 100 -3.94 -4.63 14.64
N LEU A 101 -4.63 -5.22 15.61
CA LEU A 101 -4.26 -6.50 16.21
C LEU A 101 -5.25 -7.55 15.69
N ASP A 102 -4.73 -8.63 15.09
CA ASP A 102 -5.53 -9.68 14.50
C ASP A 102 -6.35 -10.46 15.55
N LEU A 103 -7.19 -11.40 15.10
CA LEU A 103 -8.04 -12.20 15.98
C LEU A 103 -7.28 -13.16 16.91
N ASP A 104 -5.98 -13.36 16.71
CA ASP A 104 -5.16 -14.13 17.66
C ASP A 104 -4.84 -13.34 18.91
N ALA A 105 -4.79 -12.00 18.83
CA ALA A 105 -4.70 -11.16 20.00
C ALA A 105 -5.99 -11.30 20.83
N SER A 106 -5.86 -11.21 22.15
CA SER A 106 -7.04 -11.24 23.03
C SER A 106 -7.89 -9.98 22.89
N ASP A 107 -9.16 -10.07 23.24
CA ASP A 107 -10.05 -8.90 23.30
C ASP A 107 -9.50 -7.82 24.24
N SER A 108 -8.85 -8.23 25.34
CA SER A 108 -8.20 -7.29 26.27
C SER A 108 -7.08 -6.52 25.58
N GLU A 109 -6.18 -7.19 24.84
CA GLU A 109 -5.09 -6.51 24.12
C GLU A 109 -5.62 -5.51 23.09
N ARG A 110 -6.67 -5.89 22.33
CA ARG A 110 -7.30 -4.99 21.37
C ARG A 110 -7.97 -3.81 22.05
N PHE A 111 -8.65 -4.06 23.17
CA PHE A 111 -9.28 -3.01 23.97
C PHE A 111 -8.25 -2.05 24.57
N ASP A 112 -7.14 -2.56 25.10
CA ASP A 112 -6.06 -1.75 25.66
C ASP A 112 -5.39 -0.85 24.62
N LEU A 113 -5.18 -1.38 23.39
CA LEU A 113 -4.70 -0.58 22.27
C LEU A 113 -5.70 0.52 21.88
N ALA A 114 -6.97 0.20 21.77
CA ALA A 114 -8.02 1.17 21.46
C ALA A 114 -8.17 2.24 22.55
N LYS A 115 -8.08 1.83 23.82
CA LYS A 115 -8.10 2.74 24.98
C LYS A 115 -6.90 3.69 24.95
N TYR A 116 -5.70 3.18 24.65
CA TYR A 116 -4.50 4.00 24.51
C TYR A 116 -4.68 5.06 23.42
N VAL A 117 -5.10 4.67 22.21
CA VAL A 117 -5.32 5.60 21.09
C VAL A 117 -6.33 6.69 21.44
N LYS A 118 -7.40 6.35 22.16
CA LYS A 118 -8.42 7.32 22.61
C LYS A 118 -7.97 8.23 23.73
N ALA A 119 -7.05 7.76 24.59
CA ALA A 119 -6.61 8.50 25.79
C ALA A 119 -5.41 9.40 25.50
N GLU A 120 -4.58 9.09 24.50
CA GLU A 120 -3.37 9.83 24.19
C GLU A 120 -3.69 11.23 23.66
N GLY A 121 -3.25 12.26 24.39
CA GLY A 121 -3.63 13.65 24.14
C GLY A 121 -3.29 14.15 22.75
N VAL A 122 -2.08 13.87 22.26
CA VAL A 122 -1.61 14.26 20.91
C VAL A 122 -2.42 13.56 19.83
N ILE A 123 -2.70 12.27 19.99
CA ILE A 123 -3.50 11.50 19.01
C ILE A 123 -4.94 12.04 18.98
N LYS A 124 -5.51 12.34 20.14
CA LYS A 124 -6.87 12.88 20.26
C LYS A 124 -7.00 14.24 19.60
N GLU A 125 -6.02 15.10 19.74
CA GLU A 125 -6.00 16.44 19.14
C GLU A 125 -6.01 16.40 17.61
N PHE A 126 -5.14 15.58 17.03
CA PHE A 126 -5.04 15.52 15.56
C PHE A 126 -6.01 14.53 14.91
N GLY A 127 -6.62 13.61 15.66
CA GLY A 127 -7.63 12.67 15.19
C GLY A 127 -7.18 11.77 14.02
N ASN A 128 -5.88 11.50 13.91
CA ASN A 128 -5.26 10.89 12.74
C ASN A 128 -4.87 9.41 12.95
N VAL A 129 -5.26 8.80 14.07
CA VAL A 129 -5.02 7.38 14.36
C VAL A 129 -6.34 6.65 14.52
N MET A 130 -6.53 5.60 13.75
CA MET A 130 -7.70 4.73 13.75
C MET A 130 -7.31 3.33 14.23
N VAL A 131 -8.22 2.66 14.92
CA VAL A 131 -8.07 1.25 15.31
C VAL A 131 -9.13 0.45 14.59
N ILE A 132 -8.75 -0.67 13.96
CA ILE A 132 -9.72 -1.55 13.31
C ILE A 132 -10.64 -2.15 14.37
N GLY A 133 -11.94 -1.85 14.28
CA GLY A 133 -12.94 -2.29 15.28
C GLY A 133 -13.28 -3.77 15.17
N LYS A 134 -13.37 -4.30 13.93
CA LYS A 134 -13.57 -5.73 13.68
C LYS A 134 -12.23 -6.31 13.21
N ALA A 135 -11.57 -7.05 14.10
CA ALA A 135 -10.28 -7.67 13.80
C ALA A 135 -10.42 -8.73 12.70
N ASP A 136 -9.43 -8.78 11.81
CA ASP A 136 -9.35 -9.79 10.76
C ASP A 136 -8.69 -11.06 11.31
N LEU A 137 -9.12 -12.21 10.79
CA LEU A 137 -8.43 -13.47 11.01
C LEU A 137 -7.29 -13.58 10.00
N VAL A 138 -6.05 -13.48 10.47
CA VAL A 138 -4.87 -13.49 9.61
C VAL A 138 -4.13 -14.81 9.75
N THR A 139 -4.00 -15.54 8.65
CA THR A 139 -3.22 -16.78 8.56
C THR A 139 -1.88 -16.48 7.89
N TYR A 140 -0.80 -16.78 8.57
CA TYR A 140 0.54 -16.61 8.01
C TYR A 140 0.70 -17.38 6.69
N LYS A 141 1.27 -16.72 5.68
CA LYS A 141 1.39 -17.23 4.30
C LYS A 141 0.08 -17.44 3.54
N GLY A 142 -1.05 -17.11 4.13
CA GLY A 142 -2.35 -17.21 3.47
C GLY A 142 -2.79 -15.91 2.79
N PRO A 143 -3.80 -15.97 1.95
CA PRO A 143 -4.40 -14.82 1.28
C PRO A 143 -5.13 -13.86 2.24
N THR A 144 -5.43 -14.29 3.47
CA THR A 144 -5.99 -13.41 4.51
C THR A 144 -5.11 -12.22 4.84
N MET A 145 -3.78 -12.31 4.67
CA MET A 145 -2.88 -11.16 4.83
C MET A 145 -3.14 -10.10 3.75
N VAL A 146 -3.35 -10.51 2.49
CA VAL A 146 -3.74 -9.57 1.41
C VAL A 146 -5.12 -8.99 1.70
N ALA A 147 -6.08 -9.81 2.13
CA ALA A 147 -7.42 -9.37 2.47
C ALA A 147 -7.39 -8.32 3.61
N ALA A 148 -6.60 -8.54 4.67
CA ALA A 148 -6.42 -7.60 5.77
C ALA A 148 -5.77 -6.29 5.30
N THR A 149 -4.75 -6.37 4.42
CA THR A 149 -4.13 -5.18 3.83
C THR A 149 -5.12 -4.38 2.98
N LEU A 150 -5.90 -5.05 2.11
CA LEU A 150 -6.94 -4.40 1.29
C LEU A 150 -8.06 -3.81 2.15
N HIS A 151 -8.44 -4.47 3.26
CA HIS A 151 -9.38 -3.93 4.23
C HIS A 151 -8.85 -2.64 4.87
N ALA A 152 -7.58 -2.64 5.30
CA ALA A 152 -6.93 -1.44 5.83
C ALA A 152 -6.89 -0.30 4.80
N VAL A 153 -6.53 -0.61 3.54
CA VAL A 153 -6.54 0.35 2.43
C VAL A 153 -7.95 0.92 2.19
N ALA A 154 -8.99 0.06 2.19
CA ALA A 154 -10.37 0.51 1.97
C ALA A 154 -10.83 1.47 3.07
N ILE A 155 -10.47 1.22 4.34
CA ILE A 155 -10.75 2.14 5.46
C ILE A 155 -10.01 3.47 5.24
N LEU A 156 -8.72 3.44 4.91
CA LEU A 156 -7.91 4.64 4.69
C LEU A 156 -8.40 5.46 3.48
N LEU A 157 -8.84 4.82 2.40
CA LEU A 157 -9.43 5.50 1.24
C LEU A 157 -10.76 6.18 1.58
N LYS A 158 -11.53 5.60 2.49
CA LYS A 158 -12.83 6.12 2.91
C LYS A 158 -12.69 7.25 3.93
N GLU A 159 -11.90 7.04 4.97
CA GLU A 159 -11.87 7.91 6.15
C GLU A 159 -10.76 8.99 6.07
N ALA A 160 -9.68 8.75 5.29
CA ALA A 160 -8.55 9.65 5.13
C ALA A 160 -8.37 10.05 3.65
N LYS A 161 -8.74 11.28 3.28
CA LYS A 161 -8.88 11.65 1.85
C LYS A 161 -7.62 12.19 1.18
N ASP A 162 -6.69 12.76 1.92
CA ASP A 162 -5.60 13.60 1.40
C ASP A 162 -4.19 13.06 1.68
N TRP A 163 -4.00 11.75 1.57
CA TRP A 163 -2.68 11.12 1.62
C TRP A 163 -2.13 10.80 0.23
N ASP A 164 -0.82 10.69 0.14
CA ASP A 164 -0.09 10.44 -1.12
C ASP A 164 0.38 8.99 -1.20
N TRP A 165 0.96 8.44 -0.14
CA TRP A 165 1.51 7.08 -0.08
C TRP A 165 0.99 6.28 1.10
N PHE A 166 0.74 5.01 0.85
CA PHE A 166 0.46 3.98 1.84
C PHE A 166 1.74 3.22 2.17
N VAL A 167 1.91 2.89 3.44
CA VAL A 167 3.02 2.06 3.95
C VAL A 167 2.45 1.00 4.87
N ASN A 168 2.74 -0.27 4.62
CA ASN A 168 2.43 -1.34 5.57
C ASN A 168 3.63 -1.64 6.45
N LEU A 169 3.39 -1.79 7.74
CA LEU A 169 4.37 -2.16 8.76
C LEU A 169 3.77 -3.19 9.71
N SER A 170 4.61 -4.00 10.33
CA SER A 170 4.23 -4.92 11.39
C SER A 170 4.92 -4.57 12.71
N ALA A 171 4.51 -5.22 13.78
CA ALA A 171 5.16 -5.08 15.09
C ALA A 171 6.66 -5.47 15.09
N ASP A 172 7.12 -6.19 14.05
CA ASP A 172 8.53 -6.61 13.90
C ASP A 172 9.40 -5.58 13.17
N ASP A 173 8.78 -4.49 12.67
CA ASP A 173 9.45 -3.42 11.92
C ASP A 173 9.76 -2.23 12.82
N TYR A 174 10.80 -1.45 12.44
CA TYR A 174 11.13 -0.23 13.16
C TYR A 174 11.74 0.85 12.26
N PRO A 175 11.47 2.15 12.51
CA PRO A 175 12.03 3.23 11.71
C PRO A 175 13.51 3.47 12.02
N LEU A 176 14.30 3.79 11.00
CA LEU A 176 15.72 4.16 11.09
C LEU A 176 15.95 5.67 10.94
N MET A 177 14.89 6.44 10.81
CA MET A 177 14.91 7.90 10.71
C MET A 177 13.58 8.50 11.14
N THR A 178 13.57 9.81 11.36
CA THR A 178 12.36 10.52 11.78
C THR A 178 11.36 10.64 10.63
N GLN A 179 10.09 10.88 10.97
CA GLN A 179 9.08 11.18 9.95
C GLN A 179 9.37 12.48 9.21
N ASP A 180 10.00 13.46 9.88
CA ASP A 180 10.46 14.69 9.25
C ASP A 180 11.46 14.42 8.13
N ASP A 181 12.38 13.46 8.31
CA ASP A 181 13.34 13.06 7.29
C ASP A 181 12.64 12.48 6.07
N ILE A 182 11.68 11.56 6.30
CA ILE A 182 10.91 10.90 5.24
C ILE A 182 10.05 11.92 4.49
N VAL A 183 9.26 12.71 5.21
CA VAL A 183 8.39 13.75 4.63
C VAL A 183 9.20 14.75 3.82
N HIS A 184 10.37 15.18 4.33
CA HIS A 184 11.25 16.11 3.64
C HIS A 184 11.71 15.54 2.29
N ILE A 185 12.29 14.34 2.27
CA ILE A 185 12.84 13.78 1.04
C ILE A 185 11.72 13.40 0.05
N PHE A 186 10.63 12.82 0.52
CA PHE A 186 9.50 12.49 -0.34
C PHE A 186 8.76 13.74 -0.90
N SER A 187 8.98 14.93 -0.34
CA SER A 187 8.43 16.17 -0.89
C SER A 187 9.00 16.52 -2.27
N TYR A 188 10.20 16.04 -2.59
CA TYR A 188 10.86 16.24 -3.87
C TYR A 188 10.58 15.13 -4.89
N LEU A 189 9.90 14.04 -4.50
CA LEU A 189 9.61 12.92 -5.38
C LEU A 189 8.34 13.14 -6.21
N PRO A 190 8.29 12.61 -7.46
CA PRO A 190 7.04 12.44 -8.20
C PRO A 190 6.04 11.65 -7.38
N ARG A 191 4.76 12.07 -7.42
CA ARG A 191 3.68 11.50 -6.58
C ARG A 191 3.11 10.20 -7.10
N ASP A 192 3.59 9.72 -8.23
CA ASP A 192 3.18 8.48 -8.90
C ASP A 192 4.12 7.29 -8.65
N LEU A 193 5.26 7.50 -7.97
CA LEU A 193 6.22 6.43 -7.71
C LEU A 193 5.70 5.42 -6.68
N ASN A 194 5.79 4.15 -7.04
CA ASN A 194 5.42 3.01 -6.21
C ASN A 194 6.67 2.19 -5.88
N PHE A 195 6.99 2.04 -4.59
CA PHE A 195 8.16 1.30 -4.13
C PHE A 195 7.73 -0.11 -3.71
N LEU A 196 8.22 -1.11 -4.42
CA LEU A 196 8.04 -2.52 -4.11
C LEU A 196 9.18 -3.32 -4.77
N GLU A 197 9.84 -4.17 -4.03
CA GLU A 197 10.81 -5.11 -4.58
C GLU A 197 10.06 -6.15 -5.43
N HIS A 198 10.47 -6.36 -6.68
CA HIS A 198 9.76 -7.28 -7.57
C HIS A 198 10.68 -7.97 -8.58
N THR A 199 10.29 -9.17 -8.96
CA THR A 199 10.91 -9.94 -10.04
C THR A 199 9.89 -10.84 -10.73
N SER A 200 10.03 -11.02 -12.04
CA SER A 200 9.30 -12.05 -12.78
C SER A 200 10.09 -13.37 -12.91
N SER A 201 11.36 -13.36 -12.54
CA SER A 201 12.20 -14.57 -12.47
C SER A 201 11.90 -15.33 -11.18
N ILE A 202 10.73 -15.99 -11.12
CA ILE A 202 10.24 -16.65 -9.91
C ILE A 202 10.93 -18.00 -9.65
N GLY A 203 11.59 -18.59 -10.66
CA GLY A 203 12.42 -19.79 -10.51
C GLY A 203 11.69 -20.94 -9.79
N TRP A 204 12.33 -21.48 -8.75
CA TRP A 204 11.76 -22.58 -7.95
C TRP A 204 10.43 -22.24 -7.26
N LYS A 205 10.12 -20.95 -7.04
CA LYS A 205 8.86 -20.49 -6.47
C LYS A 205 7.66 -20.82 -7.37
N GLU A 206 7.86 -21.06 -8.67
CA GLU A 206 6.81 -21.53 -9.56
C GLU A 206 6.22 -22.84 -9.04
N TYR A 207 7.05 -23.83 -8.75
CA TYR A 207 6.61 -25.15 -8.30
C TYR A 207 6.14 -25.18 -6.85
N GLN A 208 6.68 -24.31 -5.99
CA GLN A 208 6.37 -24.30 -4.57
C GLN A 208 5.26 -23.33 -4.19
N ARG A 209 4.98 -22.29 -4.99
CA ARG A 209 4.00 -21.25 -4.65
C ARG A 209 2.92 -21.06 -5.72
N ALA A 210 3.28 -21.01 -7.01
CA ALA A 210 2.32 -20.67 -8.06
C ALA A 210 1.49 -21.87 -8.54
N ARG A 211 2.09 -23.05 -8.64
CA ARG A 211 1.37 -24.28 -9.06
C ARG A 211 0.53 -24.90 -7.95
N PRO A 212 0.93 -24.95 -6.67
CA PRO A 212 0.08 -25.50 -5.62
C PRO A 212 -1.20 -24.68 -5.44
N ILE A 213 -2.25 -25.37 -5.05
CA ILE A 213 -3.53 -24.77 -4.65
C ILE A 213 -3.63 -24.92 -3.13
N ILE A 214 -3.76 -23.79 -2.44
CA ILE A 214 -4.01 -23.78 -1.01
C ILE A 214 -5.43 -23.30 -0.69
N ILE A 215 -5.93 -23.70 0.46
CA ILE A 215 -7.18 -23.22 1.04
C ILE A 215 -6.81 -22.59 2.40
N ASP A 216 -7.12 -21.34 2.57
CA ASP A 216 -6.97 -20.63 3.84
C ASP A 216 -8.32 -20.55 4.54
N PRO A 217 -8.51 -21.26 5.67
CA PRO A 217 -9.78 -21.24 6.41
C PRO A 217 -10.15 -19.85 6.93
N GLY A 218 -9.18 -18.98 7.11
CA GLY A 218 -9.41 -17.62 7.57
C GLY A 218 -10.29 -16.79 6.62
N LEU A 219 -10.24 -17.06 5.30
CA LEU A 219 -11.14 -16.42 4.33
C LEU A 219 -12.62 -16.74 4.56
N TYR A 220 -12.92 -17.85 5.22
CA TYR A 220 -14.27 -18.32 5.49
C TYR A 220 -14.71 -18.08 6.94
N HIS A 221 -13.97 -17.25 7.67
CA HIS A 221 -14.21 -16.97 9.10
C HIS A 221 -14.26 -18.22 9.99
N SER A 222 -13.66 -19.32 9.56
CA SER A 222 -13.49 -20.50 10.41
C SER A 222 -12.37 -20.31 11.42
N LYS A 223 -12.24 -21.24 12.38
CA LYS A 223 -11.13 -21.18 13.35
C LYS A 223 -9.80 -21.10 12.62
N LYS A 224 -8.87 -20.29 13.15
CA LYS A 224 -7.52 -20.19 12.62
C LYS A 224 -6.87 -21.57 12.64
N SER A 225 -6.44 -22.00 11.50
CA SER A 225 -5.62 -23.18 11.27
C SER A 225 -4.59 -22.84 10.21
N GLY A 226 -3.56 -23.68 10.03
CA GLY A 226 -2.68 -23.55 8.88
C GLY A 226 -3.46 -23.73 7.57
N VAL A 227 -2.87 -23.30 6.46
CA VAL A 227 -3.41 -23.51 5.13
C VAL A 227 -3.48 -25.01 4.80
N PHE A 228 -4.52 -25.43 4.11
CA PHE A 228 -4.63 -26.77 3.54
C PHE A 228 -4.09 -26.78 2.12
N TRP A 229 -3.52 -27.93 1.72
CA TRP A 229 -2.98 -28.14 0.38
C TRP A 229 -3.90 -29.05 -0.41
N ALA A 230 -4.32 -28.64 -1.60
CA ALA A 230 -5.00 -29.55 -2.53
C ALA A 230 -3.99 -30.56 -3.11
N LYS A 231 -4.49 -31.70 -3.53
CA LYS A 231 -3.66 -32.72 -4.20
C LYS A 231 -3.31 -32.28 -5.63
N GLU A 232 -4.26 -31.66 -6.30
CA GLU A 232 -4.11 -31.12 -7.64
C GLU A 232 -3.23 -29.86 -7.65
N LYS A 233 -2.55 -29.68 -8.75
CA LYS A 233 -1.77 -28.48 -9.04
C LYS A 233 -2.35 -27.79 -10.27
N ARG A 234 -2.30 -26.47 -10.31
CA ARG A 234 -2.74 -25.67 -11.44
C ARG A 234 -1.59 -25.40 -12.41
N SER A 235 -1.94 -25.11 -13.66
CA SER A 235 -1.03 -24.51 -14.63
C SER A 235 -0.75 -23.05 -14.28
N LEU A 236 0.34 -22.51 -14.81
CA LEU A 236 0.57 -21.07 -14.75
C LEU A 236 -0.48 -20.32 -15.60
N PRO A 237 -0.88 -19.12 -15.20
CA PRO A 237 -1.81 -18.32 -15.98
C PRO A 237 -1.18 -17.88 -17.31
N ALA A 238 -1.96 -17.89 -18.39
CA ALA A 238 -1.54 -17.39 -19.69
C ALA A 238 -1.94 -15.92 -19.90
N SER A 239 -2.91 -15.42 -19.13
CA SER A 239 -3.49 -14.07 -19.30
C SER A 239 -2.72 -12.95 -18.60
N PHE A 240 -1.79 -13.28 -17.69
CA PHE A 240 -0.96 -12.33 -16.99
C PHE A 240 0.38 -12.97 -16.58
N LYS A 241 1.41 -12.15 -16.49
CA LYS A 241 2.73 -12.57 -16.02
C LYS A 241 2.81 -12.45 -14.50
N LEU A 242 3.28 -13.49 -13.83
CA LEU A 242 3.45 -13.47 -12.37
C LEU A 242 4.69 -12.67 -11.98
N PHE A 243 4.54 -11.84 -10.96
CA PHE A 243 5.62 -11.13 -10.29
C PHE A 243 5.57 -11.41 -8.80
N MET A 244 6.72 -11.49 -8.17
CA MET A 244 6.85 -11.72 -6.74
C MET A 244 7.98 -10.87 -6.17
N GLY A 245 7.91 -10.55 -4.89
CA GLY A 245 8.93 -9.79 -4.18
C GLY A 245 8.67 -9.70 -2.70
N SER A 246 9.05 -8.59 -2.10
CA SER A 246 8.82 -8.30 -0.68
C SER A 246 7.33 -8.01 -0.41
N GLU A 247 6.83 -8.43 0.74
CA GLU A 247 5.47 -8.07 1.19
C GLU A 247 5.35 -6.61 1.66
N TRP A 248 6.50 -5.95 1.87
CA TRP A 248 6.58 -4.56 2.31
C TRP A 248 6.55 -3.63 1.12
N VAL A 249 5.69 -2.63 1.18
CA VAL A 249 5.42 -1.76 0.05
C VAL A 249 5.20 -0.30 0.48
N VAL A 250 5.56 0.63 -0.42
CA VAL A 250 5.15 2.03 -0.34
C VAL A 250 4.42 2.35 -1.64
N LEU A 251 3.09 2.37 -1.58
CA LEU A 251 2.22 2.44 -2.75
C LEU A 251 1.43 3.74 -2.79
N THR A 252 1.24 4.28 -3.98
CA THR A 252 0.47 5.51 -4.17
C THR A 252 -1.00 5.29 -3.90
N LYS A 253 -1.68 6.34 -3.43
CA LYS A 253 -3.13 6.35 -3.26
C LYS A 253 -3.85 5.99 -4.55
N SER A 254 -3.39 6.54 -5.69
CA SER A 254 -3.98 6.29 -7.01
C SER A 254 -3.96 4.80 -7.37
N PHE A 255 -2.82 4.12 -7.17
CA PHE A 255 -2.72 2.68 -7.44
C PHE A 255 -3.62 1.85 -6.51
N LEU A 256 -3.69 2.21 -5.24
CA LEU A 256 -4.54 1.48 -4.29
C LEU A 256 -6.04 1.76 -4.49
N ASP A 257 -6.40 2.97 -4.90
CA ASP A 257 -7.77 3.29 -5.32
C ASP A 257 -8.16 2.45 -6.55
N PHE A 258 -7.25 2.30 -7.51
CA PHE A 258 -7.43 1.39 -8.65
C PHE A 258 -7.62 -0.06 -8.20
N CYS A 259 -6.83 -0.55 -7.22
CA CYS A 259 -6.98 -1.93 -6.73
C CYS A 259 -8.32 -2.19 -6.05
N VAL A 260 -8.88 -1.22 -5.32
CA VAL A 260 -10.10 -1.38 -4.52
C VAL A 260 -11.35 -0.96 -5.29
N TRP A 261 -11.33 0.19 -5.98
CA TRP A 261 -12.47 0.81 -6.62
C TRP A 261 -12.39 0.86 -8.13
N GLY A 262 -11.24 0.55 -8.72
CA GLY A 262 -11.02 0.63 -10.16
C GLY A 262 -12.04 -0.15 -10.98
N TRP A 263 -12.35 0.37 -12.17
CA TRP A 263 -13.30 -0.25 -13.12
C TRP A 263 -12.70 -1.42 -13.87
N ASP A 264 -11.36 -1.53 -13.92
CA ASP A 264 -10.65 -2.65 -14.52
C ASP A 264 -10.83 -3.91 -13.67
N ASN A 265 -11.02 -5.05 -14.36
CA ASN A 265 -11.16 -6.34 -13.68
C ASN A 265 -9.83 -6.97 -13.26
N LEU A 266 -8.69 -6.44 -13.71
CA LEU A 266 -7.38 -7.02 -13.41
C LEU A 266 -7.15 -7.23 -11.91
N PRO A 267 -7.32 -6.22 -11.02
CA PRO A 267 -7.13 -6.41 -9.58
C PRO A 267 -8.05 -7.50 -8.99
N ARG A 268 -9.30 -7.56 -9.45
CA ARG A 268 -10.29 -8.55 -8.97
C ARG A 268 -9.95 -9.96 -9.45
N THR A 269 -9.60 -10.10 -10.73
CA THR A 269 -9.16 -11.37 -11.33
C THR A 269 -7.93 -11.92 -10.60
N LEU A 270 -6.96 -11.04 -10.34
CA LEU A 270 -5.75 -11.41 -9.61
C LEU A 270 -6.05 -11.72 -8.14
N LEU A 271 -6.93 -10.99 -7.48
CA LEU A 271 -7.33 -11.31 -6.12
C LEU A 271 -7.93 -12.73 -6.04
N MET A 272 -8.81 -13.10 -6.98
CA MET A 272 -9.34 -14.45 -7.05
C MET A 272 -8.26 -15.51 -7.28
N TYR A 273 -7.28 -15.24 -8.13
CA TYR A 273 -6.13 -16.14 -8.34
C TYR A 273 -5.31 -16.31 -7.05
N TYR A 274 -5.08 -15.22 -6.34
CA TYR A 274 -4.27 -15.19 -5.11
C TYR A 274 -5.00 -15.72 -3.87
N THR A 275 -6.31 -15.95 -3.90
CA THR A 275 -7.05 -16.62 -2.81
C THR A 275 -6.55 -18.05 -2.55
N ASN A 276 -5.95 -18.67 -3.55
CA ASN A 276 -5.41 -20.03 -3.47
C ASN A 276 -3.88 -20.08 -3.65
N PHE A 277 -3.20 -18.95 -3.43
CA PHE A 277 -1.76 -18.82 -3.63
C PHE A 277 -1.02 -18.72 -2.30
N ILE A 278 0.01 -19.56 -2.10
CA ILE A 278 0.84 -19.48 -0.89
C ILE A 278 1.71 -18.22 -0.90
N SER A 279 1.81 -17.52 0.23
CA SER A 279 2.51 -16.22 0.34
C SER A 279 1.97 -15.15 -0.62
N SER A 280 0.64 -15.02 -0.68
CA SER A 280 -0.07 -14.06 -1.53
C SER A 280 0.40 -12.61 -1.38
N PRO A 281 0.79 -12.09 -0.18
CA PRO A 281 1.32 -10.74 -0.02
C PRO A 281 2.58 -10.46 -0.83
N GLU A 282 3.40 -11.50 -1.07
CA GLU A 282 4.62 -11.39 -1.86
C GLU A 282 4.35 -11.35 -3.38
N GLY A 283 3.10 -11.35 -3.83
CA GLY A 283 2.78 -11.46 -5.26
C GLY A 283 1.62 -10.60 -5.75
N TYR A 284 0.60 -10.35 -4.95
CA TYR A 284 -0.63 -9.70 -5.41
C TYR A 284 -0.38 -8.31 -5.99
N PHE A 285 0.12 -7.36 -5.20
CA PHE A 285 0.37 -6.00 -5.68
C PHE A 285 1.41 -5.97 -6.80
N HIS A 286 2.44 -6.80 -6.71
CA HIS A 286 3.49 -6.94 -7.72
C HIS A 286 2.93 -7.36 -9.08
N THR A 287 2.04 -8.36 -9.07
CA THR A 287 1.41 -8.86 -10.31
C THR A 287 0.39 -7.86 -10.84
N VAL A 288 -0.39 -7.20 -9.98
CA VAL A 288 -1.34 -6.16 -10.44
C VAL A 288 -0.60 -5.01 -11.12
N ILE A 289 0.38 -4.42 -10.43
CA ILE A 289 1.07 -3.22 -10.91
C ILE A 289 1.86 -3.48 -12.19
N CYS A 290 2.53 -4.64 -12.27
CA CYS A 290 3.39 -4.96 -13.40
C CYS A 290 2.62 -5.49 -14.63
N ASN A 291 1.34 -5.80 -14.52
CA ASN A 291 0.49 -6.13 -15.66
C ASN A 291 -0.41 -4.96 -16.11
N HIS A 292 -0.32 -3.79 -15.47
CA HIS A 292 -1.11 -2.62 -15.83
C HIS A 292 -0.26 -1.56 -16.52
N LYS A 293 -0.73 -1.09 -17.69
CA LYS A 293 0.03 -0.18 -18.58
C LYS A 293 0.44 1.13 -17.89
N ASP A 294 -0.47 1.72 -17.11
CA ASP A 294 -0.24 3.04 -16.52
C ASP A 294 0.66 3.00 -15.28
N TYR A 295 0.67 1.85 -14.58
CA TYR A 295 1.42 1.75 -13.31
C TYR A 295 2.76 1.03 -13.43
N GLN A 296 2.96 0.14 -14.41
CA GLN A 296 4.21 -0.63 -14.55
C GLN A 296 5.46 0.25 -14.63
N ASN A 297 5.35 1.44 -15.21
CA ASN A 297 6.47 2.37 -15.39
C ASN A 297 6.71 3.28 -14.17
N THR A 298 5.88 3.17 -13.13
CA THR A 298 6.02 3.94 -11.89
C THR A 298 6.68 3.14 -10.76
N THR A 299 7.06 1.88 -11.04
CA THR A 299 7.64 0.99 -10.04
C THR A 299 9.11 1.28 -9.79
N VAL A 300 9.47 1.43 -8.52
CA VAL A 300 10.84 1.45 -8.02
C VAL A 300 11.13 0.11 -7.36
N ASN A 301 12.11 -0.65 -7.86
CA ASN A 301 12.40 -2.01 -7.38
C ASN A 301 13.17 -1.99 -6.06
N HIS A 302 12.51 -1.59 -4.99
CA HIS A 302 13.01 -1.57 -3.61
C HIS A 302 11.83 -1.40 -2.63
N ASP A 303 11.83 -2.11 -1.53
CA ASP A 303 10.76 -2.07 -0.51
C ASP A 303 10.99 -1.03 0.60
N LEU A 304 12.06 -0.26 0.53
CA LEU A 304 12.48 0.74 1.52
C LEU A 304 12.69 0.17 2.93
N HIS A 305 13.01 -1.12 3.03
CA HIS A 305 13.38 -1.80 4.25
C HIS A 305 14.83 -2.29 4.20
N TYR A 306 15.51 -2.24 5.34
CA TYR A 306 16.73 -3.01 5.56
C TYR A 306 16.35 -4.37 6.11
N ILE A 307 16.58 -5.41 5.30
CA ILE A 307 16.31 -6.81 5.64
C ILE A 307 17.58 -7.61 5.45
N ARG A 308 17.98 -8.38 6.47
CA ARG A 308 19.16 -9.24 6.38
C ARG A 308 18.76 -10.70 6.27
N TRP A 309 19.36 -11.39 5.33
CA TRP A 309 19.13 -12.81 5.09
C TRP A 309 20.38 -13.62 5.41
N ASP A 310 20.18 -14.88 5.83
CA ASP A 310 21.27 -15.88 5.88
C ASP A 310 21.83 -16.14 4.49
N ASN A 311 23.05 -16.69 4.42
CA ASN A 311 23.64 -17.17 3.20
C ASN A 311 23.98 -18.67 3.33
N PRO A 312 23.26 -19.59 2.65
CA PRO A 312 22.13 -19.35 1.75
C PRO A 312 20.85 -18.86 2.50
N PRO A 313 19.95 -18.13 1.76
CA PRO A 313 18.74 -17.58 2.40
C PRO A 313 17.85 -18.66 3.00
N LYS A 314 17.45 -18.48 4.26
CA LYS A 314 16.47 -19.31 4.96
C LYS A 314 15.04 -18.83 4.69
N GLN A 315 14.07 -19.51 5.29
CA GLN A 315 12.65 -19.19 5.15
C GLN A 315 12.27 -17.82 5.73
N HIS A 316 12.98 -17.37 6.76
CA HIS A 316 12.76 -16.10 7.44
C HIS A 316 14.05 -15.27 7.43
N PRO A 317 13.93 -13.93 7.40
CA PRO A 317 15.11 -13.09 7.55
C PRO A 317 15.72 -13.24 8.95
N MET A 318 16.99 -12.87 9.05
CA MET A 318 17.71 -12.83 10.33
C MET A 318 17.08 -11.81 11.28
N THR A 319 17.12 -12.11 12.55
CA THR A 319 16.80 -11.13 13.61
C THR A 319 17.92 -10.09 13.68
N LEU A 320 17.53 -8.82 13.62
CA LEU A 320 18.46 -7.70 13.74
C LEU A 320 18.79 -7.43 15.21
N THR A 321 20.07 -7.26 15.49
CA THR A 321 20.64 -7.00 16.82
C THR A 321 21.49 -5.73 16.80
N LEU A 322 22.12 -5.39 17.93
CA LEU A 322 23.06 -4.27 18.01
C LEU A 322 24.23 -4.38 17.02
N GLU A 323 24.66 -5.58 16.68
CA GLU A 323 25.75 -5.82 15.71
C GLU A 323 25.41 -5.32 14.30
N HIS A 324 24.15 -5.29 13.96
CA HIS A 324 23.65 -4.86 12.65
C HIS A 324 23.40 -3.35 12.56
N PHE A 325 23.60 -2.60 13.67
CA PHE A 325 23.21 -1.20 13.74
C PHE A 325 23.87 -0.34 12.66
N ASP A 326 25.19 -0.47 12.46
CA ASP A 326 25.91 0.33 11.49
C ASP A 326 25.51 -0.02 10.05
N ASP A 327 25.18 -1.28 9.77
CA ASP A 327 24.68 -1.72 8.47
C ASP A 327 23.29 -1.15 8.20
N MET A 328 22.39 -1.16 9.21
CA MET A 328 21.07 -0.51 9.13
C MET A 328 21.22 0.97 8.77
N VAL A 329 22.11 1.68 9.48
CA VAL A 329 22.36 3.12 9.24
C VAL A 329 22.91 3.38 7.84
N ARG A 330 23.89 2.56 7.40
CA ARG A 330 24.52 2.71 6.08
C ARG A 330 23.58 2.41 4.91
N SER A 331 22.58 1.57 5.11
CA SER A 331 21.62 1.20 4.06
C SER A 331 20.83 2.40 3.49
N GLY A 332 20.61 3.43 4.30
CA GLY A 332 19.78 4.58 3.94
C GLY A 332 18.28 4.26 3.90
N ALA A 333 17.86 3.02 4.17
CA ALA A 333 16.47 2.64 4.21
C ALA A 333 15.75 3.30 5.40
N PRO A 334 14.50 3.75 5.23
CA PRO A 334 13.74 4.38 6.32
C PRO A 334 13.25 3.40 7.37
N PHE A 335 13.15 2.12 7.05
CA PHE A 335 12.67 1.07 7.96
C PHE A 335 13.63 -0.10 7.99
N ALA A 336 13.58 -0.90 9.05
CA ALA A 336 14.33 -2.15 9.17
C ALA A 336 13.46 -3.26 9.79
N ARG A 337 13.80 -4.50 9.46
CA ARG A 337 13.20 -5.72 9.99
C ARG A 337 14.16 -6.90 9.92
N LYS A 338 14.04 -7.85 10.76
CA LYS A 338 13.06 -8.22 11.75
C LYS A 338 13.69 -8.06 13.15
N PHE A 339 12.98 -7.43 14.07
CA PHE A 339 13.43 -7.30 15.45
C PHE A 339 12.78 -8.37 16.34
N ALA A 340 13.54 -8.86 17.34
CA ALA A 340 13.05 -9.84 18.30
C ALA A 340 11.96 -9.27 19.22
N LYS A 341 11.10 -10.15 19.77
CA LYS A 341 10.05 -9.74 20.72
C LYS A 341 10.59 -9.49 22.14
N ASP A 342 11.67 -10.15 22.47
CA ASP A 342 12.26 -10.26 23.81
C ASP A 342 13.59 -9.52 23.95
N ASP A 343 14.06 -8.84 22.91
CA ASP A 343 15.29 -8.03 22.93
C ASP A 343 15.05 -6.64 22.35
N ASP A 344 14.94 -5.66 23.22
CA ASP A 344 14.77 -4.25 22.86
C ASP A 344 16.10 -3.48 22.71
N SER A 345 17.24 -4.12 22.84
CA SER A 345 18.56 -3.45 22.88
C SER A 345 18.84 -2.63 21.61
N ALA A 346 18.58 -3.23 20.43
CA ALA A 346 18.72 -2.56 19.13
C ALA A 346 17.71 -1.41 19.00
N LEU A 347 16.45 -1.62 19.40
CA LEU A 347 15.41 -0.60 19.35
C LEU A 347 15.73 0.58 20.27
N ASN A 348 16.28 0.32 21.45
CA ASN A 348 16.69 1.36 22.40
C ASN A 348 17.84 2.22 21.85
N LYS A 349 18.79 1.60 21.14
CA LYS A 349 19.86 2.32 20.46
C LYS A 349 19.34 3.18 19.31
N ILE A 350 18.42 2.65 18.50
CA ILE A 350 17.75 3.41 17.42
C ILE A 350 16.98 4.60 18.01
N ASP A 351 16.19 4.39 19.05
CA ASP A 351 15.46 5.45 19.75
C ASP A 351 16.38 6.58 20.19
N LYS A 352 17.50 6.23 20.83
CA LYS A 352 18.44 7.20 21.36
C LYS A 352 19.23 7.94 20.28
N GLU A 353 19.81 7.22 19.33
CA GLU A 353 20.81 7.77 18.41
C GLU A 353 20.19 8.31 17.10
N LEU A 354 19.14 7.65 16.58
CA LEU A 354 18.54 8.04 15.30
C LEU A 354 17.26 8.87 15.49
N LEU A 355 16.38 8.46 16.41
CA LEU A 355 15.08 9.11 16.59
C LEU A 355 15.10 10.18 17.69
N ARG A 356 16.12 10.20 18.55
CA ARG A 356 16.28 11.13 19.68
C ARG A 356 15.04 11.19 20.57
N ARG A 357 14.43 10.02 20.81
CA ARG A 357 13.26 9.85 21.66
C ARG A 357 13.56 9.02 22.90
N SER A 358 12.81 9.24 23.95
CA SER A 358 12.79 8.35 25.10
C SER A 358 11.70 7.28 24.96
N ASN A 359 11.89 6.13 25.58
CA ASN A 359 10.89 5.07 25.58
C ASN A 359 9.52 5.60 26.09
N GLY A 360 8.45 5.20 25.43
CA GLY A 360 7.09 5.65 25.74
C GLY A 360 6.75 7.07 25.28
N ARG A 361 7.65 7.77 24.58
CA ARG A 361 7.43 9.12 24.03
C ARG A 361 7.34 9.09 22.52
N PHE A 362 6.74 10.12 21.94
CA PHE A 362 6.75 10.32 20.48
C PHE A 362 8.14 10.75 19.99
N THR A 363 8.46 10.40 18.74
CA THR A 363 9.66 10.92 18.07
C THR A 363 9.51 12.41 17.85
N PRO A 364 10.41 13.26 18.37
CA PRO A 364 10.34 14.69 18.17
C PRO A 364 10.53 15.06 16.70
N GLY A 365 9.71 16.00 16.22
CA GLY A 365 9.80 16.62 14.91
C GLY A 365 9.64 18.13 14.99
N GLY A 366 9.57 18.80 13.83
CA GLY A 366 9.34 20.25 13.75
C GLY A 366 8.02 20.71 14.38
N TRP A 367 7.07 19.79 14.50
CA TRP A 367 5.77 20.01 15.13
C TRP A 367 5.81 20.05 16.67
N CYS A 368 6.90 19.57 17.30
CA CYS A 368 7.09 19.59 18.74
C CYS A 368 7.79 20.91 19.15
N VAL A 369 7.13 21.75 19.96
CA VAL A 369 7.64 23.08 20.36
C VAL A 369 7.98 23.19 21.83
N GLY A 370 7.83 22.12 22.61
CA GLY A 370 8.22 22.06 24.01
C GLY A 370 9.74 22.15 24.18
N GLY A 371 10.21 22.88 25.21
CA GLY A 371 11.63 23.00 25.50
C GLY A 371 12.23 21.70 26.06
N SER A 372 13.33 21.24 25.48
CA SER A 372 14.07 20.06 25.95
C SER A 372 14.77 20.23 27.31
N ASN A 373 14.84 21.45 27.85
CA ASN A 373 15.62 21.79 29.05
C ASN A 373 14.96 21.36 30.38
N SER A 374 13.72 20.86 30.37
CA SER A 374 12.99 20.54 31.60
C SER A 374 12.83 19.04 31.86
N GLY A 375 13.45 18.17 31.06
CA GLY A 375 13.22 16.70 31.15
C GLY A 375 11.80 16.28 30.72
N LYS A 376 10.96 17.24 30.30
CA LYS A 376 9.62 17.00 29.77
C LYS A 376 9.68 16.58 28.31
N ASP A 377 8.70 15.80 27.87
CA ASP A 377 8.52 15.44 26.48
C ASP A 377 8.29 16.72 25.63
N PRO A 378 9.14 17.02 24.63
CA PRO A 378 8.96 18.21 23.80
C PRO A 378 7.66 18.20 23.00
N CYS A 379 7.09 17.03 22.75
CA CYS A 379 5.86 16.84 21.95
C CYS A 379 4.56 16.97 22.76
N VAL A 380 4.65 17.19 24.09
CA VAL A 380 3.47 17.57 24.90
C VAL A 380 2.94 18.95 24.49
N VAL A 381 3.84 19.82 24.01
CA VAL A 381 3.47 21.11 23.43
C VAL A 381 3.71 21.03 21.93
N TYR A 382 2.65 21.07 21.18
CA TYR A 382 2.70 20.96 19.71
C TYR A 382 2.38 22.29 19.02
N GLY A 383 3.02 22.49 17.87
CA GLY A 383 2.88 23.66 17.03
C GLY A 383 2.32 23.31 15.65
N ASN A 384 2.86 23.96 14.63
CA ASN A 384 2.41 23.76 13.26
C ASN A 384 2.72 22.33 12.76
N PRO A 385 1.71 21.52 12.40
CA PRO A 385 1.93 20.16 11.85
C PRO A 385 2.64 20.15 10.48
N ASN A 386 2.79 21.32 9.83
CA ASN A 386 3.55 21.45 8.58
C ASN A 386 5.01 21.85 8.83
N ALA A 387 5.42 22.09 10.07
CA ALA A 387 6.82 22.32 10.37
C ALA A 387 7.59 20.99 10.27
N VAL A 388 8.61 20.97 9.44
CA VAL A 388 9.48 19.81 9.20
C VAL A 388 10.91 20.21 9.55
N LYS A 389 11.56 19.40 10.38
CA LYS A 389 12.94 19.60 10.84
C LYS A 389 13.77 18.36 10.51
N PRO A 390 14.25 18.23 9.26
CA PRO A 390 15.01 17.06 8.84
C PRO A 390 16.34 16.95 9.61
N THR A 391 16.76 15.73 9.84
CA THR A 391 18.05 15.39 10.47
C THR A 391 19.09 15.01 9.42
N VAL A 392 20.28 14.61 9.87
CA VAL A 392 21.30 14.05 8.96
C VAL A 392 20.87 12.75 8.30
N SER A 393 19.85 12.08 8.82
CA SER A 393 19.31 10.84 8.26
C SER A 393 18.63 11.09 6.90
N SER A 394 18.07 12.27 6.66
CA SER A 394 17.49 12.66 5.39
C SER A 394 18.48 12.50 4.23
N LYS A 395 19.75 12.88 4.43
CA LYS A 395 20.81 12.73 3.40
C LYS A 395 21.11 11.27 3.05
N ARG A 396 20.91 10.34 3.99
CA ARG A 396 21.08 8.90 3.72
C ARG A 396 19.95 8.36 2.84
N LEU A 397 18.72 8.77 3.13
CA LEU A 397 17.57 8.43 2.30
C LEU A 397 17.67 9.06 0.91
N GLU A 398 18.08 10.34 0.84
CA GLU A 398 18.34 11.01 -0.43
C GLU A 398 19.34 10.23 -1.29
N LYS A 399 20.48 9.83 -0.73
CA LYS A 399 21.49 9.04 -1.44
C LYS A 399 20.92 7.71 -1.95
N LEU A 400 20.15 6.99 -1.14
CA LEU A 400 19.48 5.75 -1.55
C LEU A 400 18.54 6.01 -2.74
N LEU A 401 17.67 7.02 -2.63
CA LEU A 401 16.68 7.31 -3.67
C LEU A 401 17.31 7.81 -4.97
N VAL A 402 18.37 8.62 -4.90
CA VAL A 402 19.15 9.01 -6.09
C VAL A 402 19.69 7.77 -6.82
N GLN A 403 20.23 6.79 -6.08
CA GLN A 403 20.74 5.55 -6.68
C GLN A 403 19.62 4.69 -7.30
N LEU A 404 18.44 4.65 -6.65
CA LEU A 404 17.30 3.87 -7.14
C LEU A 404 16.64 4.49 -8.37
N LEU A 405 16.65 5.82 -8.44
CA LEU A 405 15.98 6.61 -9.48
C LEU A 405 16.94 7.09 -10.58
N ASP A 406 18.23 6.71 -10.49
CA ASP A 406 19.14 6.88 -11.63
C ASP A 406 18.56 6.21 -12.87
N SER A 407 18.54 6.94 -13.99
CA SER A 407 17.78 6.57 -15.20
C SER A 407 18.10 5.17 -15.71
N GLY A 408 19.37 4.77 -15.70
CA GLY A 408 19.81 3.44 -16.09
C GLY A 408 19.34 2.35 -15.12
N ASN A 409 19.44 2.59 -13.82
CA ASN A 409 19.04 1.64 -12.78
C ASN A 409 17.52 1.53 -12.70
N PHE A 410 16.78 2.64 -12.68
CA PHE A 410 15.33 2.69 -12.60
C PHE A 410 14.66 1.91 -13.74
N ARG A 411 15.01 2.24 -15.01
CA ARG A 411 14.42 1.60 -16.19
C ARG A 411 14.80 0.14 -16.36
N SER A 412 16.04 -0.23 -16.01
CA SER A 412 16.51 -1.61 -16.15
C SER A 412 15.83 -2.58 -15.19
N LYS A 413 15.32 -2.07 -14.06
CA LYS A 413 14.72 -2.87 -12.99
C LYS A 413 13.19 -2.79 -12.91
N GLN A 414 12.54 -2.05 -13.82
CA GLN A 414 11.08 -2.04 -13.88
C GLN A 414 10.53 -3.38 -14.38
N CYS A 415 9.37 -3.74 -13.99
CA CYS A 415 8.51 -4.90 -14.32
C CYS A 415 8.92 -5.76 -15.54
N LYS A 416 10.06 -6.43 -15.50
CA LYS A 416 10.61 -7.27 -16.60
C LYS A 416 10.60 -8.75 -16.25
#